data_98b71e64c5f37d43736a630eae9a90ea
#
_entry.id   98b71e64c5f37d43736a630eae9a90ea
#
_cell.length_a   1.000
_cell.length_b   1.000
_cell.length_c   1.000
_cell.angle_alpha   90.00
_cell.angle_beta   90.00
_cell.angle_gamma   90.00
#
_symmetry.space_group_name_H-M   'P 1'
#
loop_
_entity.id
_entity.type
_entity.pdbx_description
1 polymer ?
#
loop_
_entity_poly.entity_id
_entity_poly.type
_entity_poly.pdbx_seq_one_letter_code
_entity_poly.pdbx_strand_id
1 'polypeptide(L)'
;MGKAFLFGRLAAKDLRRHLSEGVLLFLVIAAASATLTLGLLLHGETSNPYNTTRAATKGPDAVANLSPAVSNNGSISASANPADLAAVERAPGVVGHSGPYPMTFALLNVHGITTSAMLEGRDAVSTQLAQPALTAGSWIRDGGVVIERSFAGALGVRVGDPLTLNGRSVHVVGIAVDAATPPYPHVCAGGWCDLIYRASLAQEQISQYQPGLIWLSRSATMSLATPDVGLSYLLNLKLADPAQAPAFAASYSHTPPSGPTQVVKSWQDISTDAAKLVNGPHMVLLVGSGLLIVLALASVAVLVGGRLSEQTRRVGLLKAVGATPRTVAAVLLVEHLAVTLIAAAAGLAIGWGLAPLLTSPGAGLLGAAGAPPVTASTVAIVLGVALAVAILATFIPALQAARTSTINALADAARPPRRSELLNAMSTHLPIPLLLGVRLAARRPRRLALSTLSVTITVAGIVAIVIEHARLGGTSQLVNPQNQRITQVMLVITAMLIVLAAINTILITWATVLDVRHASALVRALGATPQQVSAALSAAQFLSVLPGSLLGVPLGMGLLKVVTKSGDAYKLVPIWWFLLVILGTWLVTSALTVIPARIGSRHPTAQILQAELS
;
A
#
# COMPACT_ATOMS: atom_id res chain seq x y z
N MET A 1 -10.57 -27.42 -35.03
CA MET A 1 -11.61 -26.61 -34.38
C MET A 1 -12.51 -27.38 -33.40
N GLY A 2 -12.92 -28.63 -33.64
CA GLY A 2 -13.83 -29.37 -32.76
C GLY A 2 -13.35 -29.67 -31.35
N LYS A 3 -12.06 -29.88 -31.10
CA LYS A 3 -11.52 -30.17 -29.76
C LYS A 3 -11.59 -28.94 -28.81
N ALA A 4 -11.28 -27.73 -29.29
CA ALA A 4 -11.34 -26.51 -28.50
C ALA A 4 -12.77 -26.16 -28.09
N PHE A 5 -13.75 -26.35 -28.95
CA PHE A 5 -15.16 -26.13 -28.68
C PHE A 5 -15.71 -27.14 -27.66
N LEU A 6 -15.28 -28.38 -27.72
CA LEU A 6 -15.66 -29.44 -26.78
C LEU A 6 -15.09 -29.14 -25.37
N PHE A 7 -13.82 -28.68 -25.30
CA PHE A 7 -13.20 -28.26 -24.05
C PHE A 7 -13.93 -27.05 -23.41
N GLY A 8 -14.28 -26.02 -24.19
CA GLY A 8 -15.02 -24.86 -23.72
C GLY A 8 -16.41 -25.23 -23.17
N ARG A 9 -17.13 -26.16 -23.84
CA ARG A 9 -18.47 -26.60 -23.40
C ARG A 9 -18.43 -27.46 -22.14
N LEU A 10 -17.41 -28.29 -21.98
CA LEU A 10 -17.15 -29.08 -20.77
C LEU A 10 -16.80 -28.18 -19.59
N ALA A 11 -15.90 -27.22 -19.80
CA ALA A 11 -15.49 -26.23 -18.78
C ALA A 11 -16.68 -25.38 -18.32
N ALA A 12 -17.53 -24.89 -19.24
CA ALA A 12 -18.73 -24.10 -18.90
C ALA A 12 -19.77 -24.92 -18.11
N LYS A 13 -19.90 -26.20 -18.40
CA LYS A 13 -20.83 -27.09 -17.67
C LYS A 13 -20.33 -27.43 -16.27
N ASP A 14 -19.01 -27.59 -16.13
CA ASP A 14 -18.37 -27.88 -14.84
C ASP A 14 -18.37 -26.64 -13.93
N LEU A 15 -18.12 -25.45 -14.50
CA LEU A 15 -18.21 -24.17 -13.80
C LEU A 15 -19.63 -23.89 -13.27
N ARG A 16 -20.68 -24.24 -14.04
CA ARG A 16 -22.07 -24.12 -13.58
C ARG A 16 -22.44 -25.10 -12.46
N ARG A 17 -21.76 -26.24 -12.37
CA ARG A 17 -21.97 -27.21 -11.28
C ARG A 17 -21.26 -26.80 -9.98
N HIS A 18 -20.16 -26.03 -10.07
CA HIS A 18 -19.34 -25.59 -8.95
C HIS A 18 -19.23 -24.06 -8.87
N LEU A 19 -20.36 -23.36 -9.06
CA LEU A 19 -20.43 -21.89 -9.09
C LEU A 19 -19.78 -21.22 -7.87
N SER A 20 -19.99 -21.77 -6.68
CA SER A 20 -19.42 -21.21 -5.44
C SER A 20 -17.89 -21.16 -5.45
N GLU A 21 -17.26 -22.20 -5.95
CA GLU A 21 -15.80 -22.28 -6.02
C GLU A 21 -15.21 -21.40 -7.14
N GLY A 22 -15.92 -21.35 -8.30
CA GLY A 22 -15.56 -20.44 -9.38
C GLY A 22 -15.65 -18.97 -8.98
N VAL A 23 -16.71 -18.60 -8.23
CA VAL A 23 -16.87 -17.24 -7.69
C VAL A 23 -15.77 -16.91 -6.67
N LEU A 24 -15.44 -17.83 -5.79
CA LEU A 24 -14.38 -17.62 -4.80
C LEU A 24 -12.99 -17.47 -5.46
N LEU A 25 -12.69 -18.29 -6.46
CA LEU A 25 -11.47 -18.16 -7.28
C LEU A 25 -11.43 -16.81 -7.98
N PHE A 26 -12.55 -16.40 -8.59
CA PHE A 26 -12.71 -15.11 -9.23
C PHE A 26 -12.43 -13.96 -8.27
N LEU A 27 -13.05 -13.97 -7.07
CA LEU A 27 -12.88 -12.90 -6.07
C LEU A 27 -11.42 -12.79 -5.58
N VAL A 28 -10.76 -13.92 -5.33
CA VAL A 28 -9.36 -13.96 -4.90
C VAL A 28 -8.43 -13.31 -5.95
N ILE A 29 -8.56 -13.73 -7.20
CA ILE A 29 -7.70 -13.22 -8.28
C ILE A 29 -8.05 -11.78 -8.63
N ALA A 30 -9.33 -11.41 -8.63
CA ALA A 30 -9.77 -10.04 -8.89
C ALA A 30 -9.24 -9.07 -7.82
N ALA A 31 -9.29 -9.45 -6.54
CA ALA A 31 -8.75 -8.63 -5.45
C ALA A 31 -7.23 -8.43 -5.58
N ALA A 32 -6.48 -9.50 -5.83
CA ALA A 32 -5.03 -9.42 -6.03
C ALA A 32 -4.66 -8.59 -7.28
N SER A 33 -5.41 -8.75 -8.36
CA SER A 33 -5.20 -7.98 -9.60
C SER A 33 -5.56 -6.51 -9.43
N ALA A 34 -6.63 -6.18 -8.69
CA ALA A 34 -7.03 -4.80 -8.43
C ALA A 34 -5.97 -4.03 -7.64
N THR A 35 -5.43 -4.64 -6.58
CA THR A 35 -4.37 -4.01 -5.77
C THR A 35 -3.06 -3.86 -6.53
N LEU A 36 -2.69 -4.85 -7.34
CA LEU A 36 -1.51 -4.75 -8.21
C LEU A 36 -1.68 -3.64 -9.25
N THR A 37 -2.87 -3.53 -9.85
CA THR A 37 -3.20 -2.47 -10.80
C THR A 37 -3.08 -1.09 -10.15
N LEU A 38 -3.65 -0.90 -8.95
CA LEU A 38 -3.51 0.33 -8.19
C LEU A 38 -2.04 0.69 -7.93
N GLY A 39 -1.23 -0.29 -7.51
CA GLY A 39 0.20 -0.08 -7.27
C GLY A 39 0.96 0.34 -8.52
N LEU A 40 0.68 -0.28 -9.67
CA LEU A 40 1.34 0.04 -10.94
C LEU A 40 0.89 1.39 -11.52
N LEU A 41 -0.40 1.72 -11.42
CA LEU A 41 -0.94 3.01 -11.89
C LEU A 41 -0.38 4.18 -11.09
N LEU A 42 -0.27 4.05 -9.77
CA LEU A 42 0.33 5.07 -8.93
C LEU A 42 1.83 5.26 -9.20
N HIS A 43 2.54 4.23 -9.67
CA HIS A 43 3.94 4.35 -10.04
C HIS A 43 4.15 5.19 -11.30
N GLY A 44 3.28 5.06 -12.30
CA GLY A 44 3.38 5.81 -13.56
C GLY A 44 3.15 7.33 -13.42
N GLU A 45 2.46 7.77 -12.37
CA GLU A 45 2.11 9.17 -12.11
C GLU A 45 3.20 9.99 -11.40
N THR A 46 4.31 9.37 -10.97
CA THR A 46 5.30 10.01 -10.08
C THR A 46 6.08 11.17 -10.72
N SER A 47 6.31 11.14 -12.02
CA SER A 47 7.09 12.17 -12.73
C SER A 47 6.23 13.18 -13.51
N ASN A 48 5.04 12.81 -13.91
CA ASN A 48 4.21 13.60 -14.81
C ASN A 48 3.64 14.87 -14.15
N PRO A 49 3.13 14.88 -12.91
CA PRO A 49 2.61 16.08 -12.26
C PRO A 49 3.68 17.17 -12.06
N TYR A 50 4.91 16.80 -11.73
CA TYR A 50 6.00 17.76 -11.58
C TYR A 50 6.35 18.41 -12.91
N ASN A 51 6.51 17.64 -13.99
CA ASN A 51 6.84 18.16 -15.31
C ASN A 51 5.71 19.07 -15.84
N THR A 52 4.45 18.71 -15.61
CA THR A 52 3.30 19.55 -15.96
C THR A 52 3.31 20.88 -15.19
N THR A 53 3.58 20.82 -13.87
CA THR A 53 3.70 22.03 -13.03
C THR A 53 4.88 22.88 -13.49
N ARG A 54 6.04 22.27 -13.76
CA ARG A 54 7.23 22.98 -14.25
C ARG A 54 6.99 23.67 -15.58
N ALA A 55 6.28 23.05 -16.50
CA ALA A 55 5.92 23.66 -17.78
C ALA A 55 4.95 24.84 -17.56
N ALA A 56 3.93 24.69 -16.72
CA ALA A 56 2.92 25.74 -16.47
C ALA A 56 3.50 26.93 -15.71
N THR A 57 4.45 26.71 -14.80
CA THR A 57 5.11 27.77 -14.01
C THR A 57 6.34 28.36 -14.71
N LYS A 58 6.70 27.87 -15.90
CA LYS A 58 8.01 28.14 -16.52
C LYS A 58 9.13 27.92 -15.52
N GLY A 59 9.09 26.76 -14.85
CA GLY A 59 9.93 26.44 -13.69
C GLY A 59 11.42 26.52 -14.01
N PRO A 60 12.25 26.81 -12.99
CA PRO A 60 13.69 26.98 -13.13
C PRO A 60 14.39 25.66 -13.44
N ASP A 61 15.62 25.75 -13.97
CA ASP A 61 16.51 24.61 -14.14
C ASP A 61 17.37 24.38 -12.89
N ALA A 62 17.71 25.46 -12.18
CA ALA A 62 18.36 25.42 -10.88
C ALA A 62 17.81 26.51 -9.96
N VAL A 63 17.84 26.25 -8.66
CA VAL A 63 17.39 27.18 -7.62
C VAL A 63 18.52 27.36 -6.61
N ALA A 64 19.03 28.58 -6.49
CA ALA A 64 20.02 28.92 -5.49
C ALA A 64 19.35 29.54 -4.26
N ASN A 65 19.63 29.00 -3.09
CA ASN A 65 19.19 29.53 -1.81
C ASN A 65 20.41 29.99 -1.02
N LEU A 66 20.40 31.25 -0.62
CA LEU A 66 21.42 31.84 0.26
C LEU A 66 20.80 32.03 1.64
N SER A 67 21.28 31.31 2.62
CA SER A 67 20.77 31.33 3.99
C SER A 67 21.76 31.98 4.95
N PRO A 68 21.31 32.67 6.02
CA PRO A 68 22.19 33.21 7.05
C PRO A 68 23.00 32.09 7.71
N ALA A 69 24.19 32.43 8.19
CA ALA A 69 24.96 31.54 9.03
C ALA A 69 24.33 31.48 10.42
N VAL A 70 24.26 30.27 10.98
CA VAL A 70 23.70 30.05 12.30
C VAL A 70 24.74 29.32 13.15
N SER A 71 24.94 29.83 14.36
CA SER A 71 25.83 29.26 15.34
C SER A 71 25.23 28.01 16.01
N ASN A 72 26.08 27.24 16.71
CA ASN A 72 25.65 26.01 17.40
C ASN A 72 24.55 26.22 18.45
N ASN A 73 24.37 27.44 18.95
CA ASN A 73 23.31 27.80 19.89
C ASN A 73 21.99 28.24 19.22
N GLY A 74 21.92 28.19 17.88
CA GLY A 74 20.72 28.55 17.12
C GLY A 74 20.60 30.04 16.79
N SER A 75 21.54 30.91 17.20
CA SER A 75 21.52 32.33 16.86
C SER A 75 22.17 32.61 15.50
N ILE A 76 21.71 33.65 14.80
CA ILE A 76 22.31 34.08 13.55
C ILE A 76 23.69 34.70 13.82
N SER A 77 24.73 34.11 13.23
CA SER A 77 26.10 34.57 13.35
C SER A 77 26.52 35.49 12.19
N ALA A 78 25.93 35.34 11.02
CA ALA A 78 26.14 36.21 9.88
C ALA A 78 24.87 36.26 9.00
N SER A 79 24.45 37.47 8.61
CA SER A 79 23.29 37.70 7.75
C SER A 79 23.61 37.37 6.29
N ALA A 80 22.64 36.85 5.56
CA ALA A 80 22.75 36.66 4.11
C ALA A 80 22.65 38.01 3.39
N ASN A 81 23.51 38.24 2.41
CA ASN A 81 23.48 39.40 1.55
C ASN A 81 23.08 38.97 0.12
N PRO A 82 21.99 39.49 -0.48
CA PRO A 82 21.58 39.13 -1.83
C PRO A 82 22.67 39.40 -2.89
N ALA A 83 23.60 40.33 -2.64
CA ALA A 83 24.72 40.60 -3.53
C ALA A 83 25.68 39.42 -3.72
N ASP A 84 25.71 38.49 -2.74
CA ASP A 84 26.57 37.30 -2.81
C ASP A 84 26.06 36.31 -3.89
N LEU A 85 24.79 36.39 -4.28
CA LEU A 85 24.22 35.60 -5.37
C LEU A 85 24.61 36.09 -6.75
N ALA A 86 25.18 37.30 -6.88
CA ALA A 86 25.58 37.87 -8.17
C ALA A 86 26.62 37.02 -8.93
N ALA A 87 27.44 36.26 -8.23
CA ALA A 87 28.40 35.32 -8.83
C ALA A 87 27.65 34.14 -9.53
N VAL A 88 26.61 33.62 -8.91
CA VAL A 88 25.79 32.53 -9.47
C VAL A 88 24.89 33.05 -10.59
N GLU A 89 24.37 34.25 -10.45
CA GLU A 89 23.55 34.93 -11.47
C GLU A 89 24.28 35.10 -12.82
N ARG A 90 25.61 35.41 -12.74
CA ARG A 90 26.47 35.59 -13.91
C ARG A 90 27.28 34.36 -14.28
N ALA A 91 27.00 33.23 -13.68
CA ALA A 91 27.76 32.02 -13.90
C ALA A 91 27.65 31.53 -15.36
N PRO A 92 28.72 30.92 -15.91
CA PRO A 92 28.66 30.33 -17.24
C PRO A 92 27.53 29.33 -17.38
N GLY A 93 26.76 29.47 -18.48
CA GLY A 93 25.60 28.64 -18.76
C GLY A 93 24.28 29.16 -18.22
N VAL A 94 24.23 30.23 -17.44
CA VAL A 94 23.01 30.94 -17.05
C VAL A 94 22.53 31.83 -18.18
N VAL A 95 21.31 31.60 -18.64
CA VAL A 95 20.68 32.38 -19.74
C VAL A 95 19.53 33.27 -19.26
N GLY A 96 19.12 33.10 -18.01
CA GLY A 96 18.08 33.92 -17.40
C GLY A 96 17.92 33.62 -15.91
N HIS A 97 17.40 34.60 -15.19
CA HIS A 97 17.16 34.45 -13.75
C HIS A 97 15.90 35.22 -13.31
N SER A 98 15.35 34.88 -12.14
CA SER A 98 14.33 35.66 -11.45
C SER A 98 14.61 35.66 -9.94
N GLY A 99 14.46 36.80 -9.31
CA GLY A 99 14.89 37.06 -7.94
C GLY A 99 16.12 37.99 -7.90
N PRO A 100 16.93 38.01 -6.82
CA PRO A 100 16.73 37.27 -5.60
C PRO A 100 15.47 37.67 -4.81
N TYR A 101 14.72 36.69 -4.32
CA TYR A 101 13.48 36.90 -3.56
C TYR A 101 13.79 36.74 -2.06
N PRO A 102 13.41 37.73 -1.21
CA PRO A 102 13.59 37.60 0.22
C PRO A 102 12.67 36.51 0.79
N MET A 103 13.20 35.71 1.67
CA MET A 103 12.49 34.66 2.39
C MET A 103 12.70 34.78 3.89
N THR A 104 11.67 34.48 4.67
CA THR A 104 11.75 34.38 6.12
C THR A 104 10.75 33.35 6.64
N PHE A 105 10.73 33.10 7.95
CA PHE A 105 9.70 32.30 8.58
C PHE A 105 8.80 33.15 9.48
N ALA A 106 7.55 32.76 9.56
CA ALA A 106 6.58 33.39 10.44
C ALA A 106 5.73 32.33 11.14
N LEU A 107 5.25 32.68 12.32
CA LEU A 107 4.24 31.91 13.01
C LEU A 107 2.89 32.19 12.36
N LEU A 108 2.29 31.15 11.79
CA LEU A 108 0.96 31.19 11.19
C LEU A 108 -0.07 30.71 12.20
N ASN A 109 -1.16 31.47 12.35
CA ASN A 109 -2.33 31.01 13.08
C ASN A 109 -3.58 31.14 12.21
N VAL A 110 -4.33 30.03 12.09
CA VAL A 110 -5.58 29.95 11.32
C VAL A 110 -6.45 28.82 11.90
N HIS A 111 -7.75 29.06 12.05
CA HIS A 111 -8.72 28.09 12.59
C HIS A 111 -8.30 27.46 13.94
N GLY A 112 -7.55 28.20 14.77
CA GLY A 112 -7.01 27.68 16.02
C GLY A 112 -5.77 26.78 15.88
N ILE A 113 -5.28 26.57 14.66
CA ILE A 113 -4.04 25.84 14.37
C ILE A 113 -2.89 26.84 14.34
N THR A 114 -1.84 26.58 15.13
CA THR A 114 -0.60 27.35 15.12
C THR A 114 0.51 26.53 14.49
N THR A 115 1.14 27.04 13.44
CA THR A 115 2.22 26.35 12.69
C THR A 115 3.23 27.37 12.14
N SER A 116 4.37 26.89 11.66
CA SER A 116 5.33 27.74 10.95
C SER A 116 5.00 27.81 9.46
N ALA A 117 5.20 28.97 8.86
CA ALA A 117 5.10 29.19 7.42
C ALA A 117 6.42 29.80 6.91
N MET A 118 6.88 29.31 5.77
CA MET A 118 7.96 29.90 4.98
C MET A 118 7.36 30.97 4.09
N LEU A 119 7.78 32.20 4.26
CA LEU A 119 7.31 33.35 3.51
C LEU A 119 8.28 33.68 2.40
N GLU A 120 7.80 33.83 1.18
CA GLU A 120 8.59 34.23 0.03
C GLU A 120 8.04 35.55 -0.53
N GLY A 121 8.90 36.56 -0.58
CA GLY A 121 8.56 37.88 -1.08
C GLY A 121 8.62 37.95 -2.60
N ARG A 122 7.50 38.18 -3.27
CA ARG A 122 7.39 38.28 -4.72
C ARG A 122 6.91 39.69 -5.14
N ASP A 123 7.07 39.95 -6.40
CA ASP A 123 6.53 41.17 -7.02
C ASP A 123 5.06 40.95 -7.42
N ALA A 124 4.26 42.04 -7.41
CA ALA A 124 2.87 41.98 -7.87
C ALA A 124 2.78 41.68 -9.37
N VAL A 125 3.83 42.09 -10.13
CA VAL A 125 3.93 41.81 -11.55
C VAL A 125 4.44 40.40 -11.79
N SER A 126 3.80 39.69 -12.71
CA SER A 126 4.20 38.32 -13.08
C SER A 126 5.59 38.29 -13.71
N THR A 127 6.37 37.27 -13.35
CA THR A 127 7.71 37.07 -13.88
C THR A 127 7.72 36.08 -15.04
N GLN A 128 8.73 36.19 -15.91
CA GLN A 128 8.88 35.31 -17.09
C GLN A 128 9.42 33.91 -16.69
N LEU A 129 10.04 33.77 -15.51
CA LEU A 129 10.66 32.56 -15.02
C LEU A 129 10.19 32.27 -13.59
N ALA A 130 9.82 31.04 -13.32
CA ALA A 130 9.40 30.56 -12.02
C ALA A 130 8.22 31.35 -11.41
N GLN A 131 7.20 31.60 -12.22
CA GLN A 131 5.96 32.23 -11.78
C GLN A 131 5.04 31.15 -11.24
N PRO A 132 4.66 31.18 -9.92
CA PRO A 132 3.67 30.26 -9.39
C PRO A 132 2.36 30.31 -10.18
N ALA A 133 1.80 29.15 -10.51
CA ALA A 133 0.58 29.04 -11.29
C ALA A 133 -0.63 29.03 -10.34
N LEU A 134 -1.52 30.01 -10.51
CA LEU A 134 -2.75 30.10 -9.72
C LEU A 134 -3.68 28.93 -10.04
N THR A 135 -4.20 28.32 -9.00
CA THR A 135 -5.25 27.31 -9.08
C THR A 135 -6.60 27.85 -8.61
N ALA A 136 -6.60 28.92 -7.79
CA ALA A 136 -7.79 29.64 -7.36
C ALA A 136 -7.43 31.09 -6.97
N GLY A 137 -8.36 32.01 -7.12
CA GLY A 137 -8.20 33.39 -6.70
C GLY A 137 -7.33 34.26 -7.64
N SER A 138 -6.58 35.20 -7.05
CA SER A 138 -5.72 36.15 -7.75
C SER A 138 -4.29 36.14 -7.18
N TRP A 139 -3.33 36.70 -7.97
CA TRP A 139 -1.96 36.88 -7.51
C TRP A 139 -1.89 37.92 -6.38
N ILE A 140 -0.72 37.99 -5.73
CA ILE A 140 -0.47 38.84 -4.57
C ILE A 140 -0.88 40.29 -4.79
N ARG A 141 -1.47 40.89 -3.78
CA ARG A 141 -1.82 42.31 -3.67
C ARG A 141 -1.61 42.77 -2.23
N ASP A 142 -1.62 44.06 -2.01
CA ASP A 142 -1.40 44.61 -0.67
C ASP A 142 -2.39 44.06 0.35
N GLY A 143 -1.85 43.56 1.48
CA GLY A 143 -2.62 42.92 2.53
C GLY A 143 -3.12 41.52 2.22
N GLY A 144 -2.82 40.99 1.00
CA GLY A 144 -3.20 39.65 0.59
C GLY A 144 -2.03 38.68 0.49
N VAL A 145 -2.30 37.40 0.72
CA VAL A 145 -1.32 36.32 0.63
C VAL A 145 -1.80 35.25 -0.33
N VAL A 146 -0.85 34.60 -1.03
CA VAL A 146 -1.11 33.43 -1.87
C VAL A 146 -0.48 32.23 -1.15
N ILE A 147 -1.25 31.15 -0.97
CA ILE A 147 -0.80 29.96 -0.24
C ILE A 147 -0.53 28.83 -1.24
N GLU A 148 0.53 28.05 -0.97
CA GLU A 148 0.80 26.82 -1.72
C GLU A 148 -0.37 25.83 -1.54
N ARG A 149 -0.78 25.20 -2.63
CA ARG A 149 -2.00 24.39 -2.71
C ARG A 149 -2.07 23.23 -1.70
N SER A 150 -0.96 22.51 -1.51
CA SER A 150 -0.90 21.39 -0.55
C SER A 150 -1.01 21.89 0.89
N PHE A 151 -0.38 23.01 1.18
CA PHE A 151 -0.44 23.65 2.49
C PHE A 151 -1.83 24.25 2.76
N ALA A 152 -2.43 24.91 1.78
CA ALA A 152 -3.82 25.38 1.89
C ALA A 152 -4.79 24.23 2.19
N GLY A 153 -4.61 23.09 1.53
CA GLY A 153 -5.38 21.87 1.78
C GLY A 153 -5.17 21.30 3.20
N ALA A 154 -3.93 21.32 3.70
CA ALA A 154 -3.59 20.86 5.04
C ALA A 154 -4.18 21.75 6.15
N LEU A 155 -4.26 23.05 5.90
CA LEU A 155 -4.85 24.03 6.81
C LEU A 155 -6.39 24.09 6.71
N GLY A 156 -6.98 23.55 5.64
CA GLY A 156 -8.40 23.66 5.35
C GLY A 156 -8.83 25.09 4.95
N VAL A 157 -7.90 25.93 4.42
CA VAL A 157 -8.17 27.33 4.07
C VAL A 157 -8.59 27.48 2.62
N ARG A 158 -9.40 28.49 2.35
CA ARG A 158 -9.91 28.89 1.03
C ARG A 158 -9.60 30.35 0.73
N VAL A 159 -9.75 30.71 -0.51
CA VAL A 159 -9.65 32.13 -0.93
C VAL A 159 -10.71 32.96 -0.19
N GLY A 160 -10.28 34.04 0.43
CA GLY A 160 -11.08 34.92 1.29
C GLY A 160 -10.89 34.72 2.79
N ASP A 161 -10.36 33.58 3.23
CA ASP A 161 -10.19 33.29 4.66
C ASP A 161 -9.14 34.21 5.30
N PRO A 162 -9.38 34.70 6.52
CA PRO A 162 -8.41 35.45 7.31
C PRO A 162 -7.42 34.49 8.00
N LEU A 163 -6.17 34.91 8.10
CA LEU A 163 -5.13 34.26 8.89
C LEU A 163 -4.20 35.30 9.52
N THR A 164 -3.39 34.89 10.49
CA THR A 164 -2.40 35.77 11.10
C THR A 164 -0.98 35.25 10.87
N LEU A 165 -0.07 36.17 10.54
CA LEU A 165 1.36 35.93 10.41
C LEU A 165 2.12 36.80 11.43
N ASN A 166 2.79 36.19 12.39
CA ASN A 166 3.42 36.89 13.50
C ASN A 166 2.47 37.92 14.17
N GLY A 167 1.18 37.55 14.35
CA GLY A 167 0.15 38.41 14.94
C GLY A 167 -0.48 39.44 13.98
N ARG A 168 0.01 39.60 12.76
CA ARG A 168 -0.60 40.49 11.73
C ARG A 168 -1.68 39.76 10.95
N SER A 169 -2.87 40.33 10.90
CA SER A 169 -3.99 39.78 10.11
C SER A 169 -3.78 40.04 8.61
N VAL A 170 -3.95 39.00 7.80
CA VAL A 170 -3.90 39.03 6.33
C VAL A 170 -4.99 38.13 5.79
N HIS A 171 -5.32 38.26 4.48
CA HIS A 171 -6.35 37.43 3.84
C HIS A 171 -5.75 36.61 2.70
N VAL A 172 -6.26 35.39 2.55
CA VAL A 172 -5.91 34.52 1.42
C VAL A 172 -6.55 35.08 0.15
N VAL A 173 -5.74 35.61 -0.79
CA VAL A 173 -6.23 36.13 -2.06
C VAL A 173 -6.11 35.12 -3.18
N GLY A 174 -5.26 34.13 -3.03
CA GLY A 174 -5.08 33.08 -4.03
C GLY A 174 -4.46 31.81 -3.48
N ILE A 175 -4.60 30.75 -4.27
CA ILE A 175 -3.95 29.46 -4.05
C ILE A 175 -3.17 29.13 -5.31
N ALA A 176 -1.90 28.75 -5.18
CA ALA A 176 -1.03 28.50 -6.31
C ALA A 176 -0.19 27.23 -6.12
N VAL A 177 0.43 26.78 -7.21
CA VAL A 177 1.42 25.71 -7.23
C VAL A 177 2.74 26.23 -7.79
N ASP A 178 3.86 25.64 -7.36
CA ASP A 178 5.18 26.01 -7.79
C ASP A 178 6.00 24.78 -8.20
N ALA A 179 7.05 25.01 -9.00
CA ALA A 179 8.04 24.00 -9.36
C ALA A 179 9.46 24.35 -8.90
N ALA A 180 9.65 25.53 -8.30
CA ALA A 180 10.93 25.95 -7.74
C ALA A 180 11.20 25.33 -6.37
N THR A 181 10.14 24.95 -5.66
CA THR A 181 10.21 24.27 -4.36
C THR A 181 9.34 23.03 -4.35
N PRO A 182 9.73 21.96 -3.62
CA PRO A 182 8.85 20.82 -3.41
C PRO A 182 7.57 21.25 -2.69
N PRO A 183 6.41 20.64 -2.95
CA PRO A 183 5.19 20.96 -2.23
C PRO A 183 5.24 20.54 -0.75
N TYR A 184 4.38 21.16 0.07
CA TYR A 184 4.21 20.77 1.48
C TYR A 184 3.96 19.25 1.63
N PRO A 185 4.58 18.53 2.56
CA PRO A 185 5.43 19.00 3.66
C PRO A 185 6.93 19.10 3.35
N HIS A 186 7.37 18.93 2.11
CA HIS A 186 8.79 18.88 1.74
C HIS A 186 9.34 20.22 1.22
N VAL A 187 8.64 21.33 1.46
CA VAL A 187 9.03 22.67 1.05
C VAL A 187 10.46 23.02 1.49
N CYS A 188 10.81 22.58 2.69
CA CYS A 188 12.05 22.90 3.32
C CYS A 188 13.03 21.73 3.23
N ALA A 189 14.06 21.89 2.44
CA ALA A 189 15.15 20.92 2.35
C ALA A 189 16.50 21.64 2.40
N GLY A 190 17.24 21.48 3.51
CA GLY A 190 18.57 22.02 3.69
C GLY A 190 18.81 22.71 5.03
N GLY A 191 20.08 23.01 5.34
CA GLY A 191 20.58 23.38 6.65
C GLY A 191 19.88 24.53 7.38
N TRP A 192 19.34 25.54 6.68
CA TRP A 192 18.58 26.63 7.31
C TRP A 192 17.28 26.14 7.94
N CYS A 193 16.61 25.22 7.30
CA CYS A 193 15.40 24.59 7.81
C CYS A 193 15.68 23.69 9.02
N ASP A 194 16.77 22.97 9.01
CA ASP A 194 17.21 22.16 10.16
C ASP A 194 17.54 23.03 11.37
N LEU A 195 18.05 24.24 11.15
CA LEU A 195 18.41 25.18 12.18
C LEU A 195 17.18 25.85 12.80
N ILE A 196 16.21 26.23 12.01
CA ILE A 196 14.92 26.73 12.50
C ILE A 196 14.18 25.62 13.24
N TYR A 197 14.24 24.38 12.74
CA TYR A 197 13.74 23.23 13.45
C TYR A 197 14.40 23.08 14.84
N ARG A 198 15.72 23.24 14.95
CA ARG A 198 16.45 23.19 16.22
C ARG A 198 16.16 24.40 17.14
N ALA A 199 16.06 25.60 16.59
CA ALA A 199 15.69 26.80 17.34
C ALA A 199 14.24 26.75 17.84
N SER A 200 13.33 26.14 17.09
CA SER A 200 11.93 25.93 17.48
C SER A 200 11.72 24.76 18.44
N LEU A 201 12.71 23.86 18.60
CA LEU A 201 12.68 22.79 19.62
C LEU A 201 12.66 23.35 21.07
N ALA A 202 13.08 24.60 21.28
CA ALA A 202 12.90 25.28 22.56
C ALA A 202 11.43 25.64 22.88
N GLN A 203 10.57 25.61 21.87
CA GLN A 203 9.10 25.69 22.01
C GLN A 203 8.49 24.35 21.60
N GLU A 204 8.28 23.46 22.56
CA GLU A 204 7.81 22.07 22.39
C GLU A 204 6.59 21.88 21.48
N GLN A 205 5.83 22.93 21.18
CA GLN A 205 4.61 22.88 20.37
C GLN A 205 4.82 23.07 18.86
N ILE A 206 5.95 23.64 18.41
CA ILE A 206 6.19 23.99 16.99
C ILE A 206 7.07 22.96 16.29
N SER A 207 7.80 22.15 17.03
CA SER A 207 8.83 21.23 16.53
C SER A 207 8.32 20.05 15.66
N GLN A 208 7.01 19.82 15.60
CA GLN A 208 6.42 18.69 14.87
C GLN A 208 5.95 19.05 13.45
N TYR A 209 6.01 20.33 13.06
CA TYR A 209 5.43 20.78 11.80
C TYR A 209 6.49 21.29 10.84
N GLN A 210 6.54 20.71 9.67
CA GLN A 210 7.30 21.28 8.57
C GLN A 210 6.58 22.54 8.07
N PRO A 211 7.32 23.63 7.73
CA PRO A 211 6.69 24.86 7.29
C PRO A 211 6.04 24.67 5.91
N GLY A 212 4.92 25.35 5.68
CA GLY A 212 4.32 25.46 4.36
C GLY A 212 4.71 26.77 3.69
N LEU A 213 4.57 26.88 2.36
CA LEU A 213 4.97 28.04 1.58
C LEU A 213 3.82 29.03 1.39
N ILE A 214 4.12 30.32 1.62
CA ILE A 214 3.21 31.44 1.41
C ILE A 214 3.94 32.54 0.64
N TRP A 215 3.32 33.08 -0.40
CA TRP A 215 3.82 34.22 -1.17
C TRP A 215 3.12 35.51 -0.78
N LEU A 216 3.89 36.57 -0.59
CA LEU A 216 3.43 37.95 -0.31
C LEU A 216 4.32 38.95 -1.00
N SER A 217 4.03 40.24 -0.82
CA SER A 217 4.89 41.29 -1.35
C SER A 217 6.27 41.30 -0.69
N ARG A 218 7.33 41.70 -1.39
CA ARG A 218 8.70 41.82 -0.86
C ARG A 218 8.75 42.64 0.43
N SER A 219 8.05 43.78 0.44
CA SER A 219 8.00 44.69 1.60
C SER A 219 7.34 44.02 2.80
N ALA A 220 6.25 43.30 2.59
CA ALA A 220 5.56 42.58 3.63
C ALA A 220 6.45 41.44 4.22
N THR A 221 7.14 40.68 3.35
CA THR A 221 8.07 39.62 3.78
C THR A 221 9.20 40.19 4.63
N MET A 222 9.84 41.27 4.17
CA MET A 222 10.91 41.93 4.92
C MET A 222 10.42 42.48 6.25
N SER A 223 9.20 43.02 6.32
CA SER A 223 8.64 43.58 7.57
C SER A 223 8.23 42.50 8.59
N LEU A 224 8.09 41.26 8.19
CA LEU A 224 7.77 40.11 9.04
C LEU A 224 9.01 39.36 9.53
N ALA A 225 10.19 39.66 8.96
CA ALA A 225 11.45 39.09 9.40
C ALA A 225 11.78 39.54 10.82
N THR A 226 12.18 38.60 11.66
CA THR A 226 12.65 38.85 13.02
C THR A 226 14.17 38.67 13.10
N PRO A 227 14.86 39.35 14.04
CA PRO A 227 16.30 39.18 14.20
C PRO A 227 16.75 37.75 14.44
N ASP A 228 15.91 36.94 15.11
CA ASP A 228 16.21 35.56 15.44
C ASP A 228 16.12 34.61 14.25
N VAL A 229 15.33 34.97 13.22
CA VAL A 229 15.10 34.15 12.04
C VAL A 229 15.89 34.64 10.82
N GLY A 230 16.05 35.95 10.72
CA GLY A 230 16.75 36.61 9.61
C GLY A 230 16.06 36.49 8.26
N LEU A 231 16.79 36.92 7.24
CA LEU A 231 16.39 36.81 5.84
C LEU A 231 17.30 35.82 5.11
N SER A 232 16.70 34.98 4.29
CA SER A 232 17.38 34.24 3.22
C SER A 232 16.93 34.75 1.85
N TYR A 233 17.61 34.35 0.79
CA TYR A 233 17.29 34.80 -0.55
C TYR A 233 17.24 33.64 -1.52
N LEU A 234 16.20 33.61 -2.37
CA LEU A 234 15.98 32.59 -3.38
C LEU A 234 16.21 33.20 -4.77
N LEU A 235 17.07 32.57 -5.56
CA LEU A 235 17.35 32.94 -6.94
C LEU A 235 17.01 31.78 -7.87
N ASN A 236 16.09 32.00 -8.78
CA ASN A 236 15.70 31.02 -9.80
C ASN A 236 16.54 31.23 -11.06
N LEU A 237 17.07 30.15 -11.61
CA LEU A 237 18.02 30.18 -12.73
C LEU A 237 17.49 29.37 -13.91
N LYS A 238 17.67 29.92 -15.10
CA LYS A 238 17.47 29.23 -16.37
C LYS A 238 18.82 28.93 -16.97
N LEU A 239 19.09 27.68 -17.30
CA LEU A 239 20.35 27.23 -17.89
C LEU A 239 20.21 27.04 -19.40
N ALA A 240 21.29 27.23 -20.14
CA ALA A 240 21.36 26.95 -21.57
C ALA A 240 21.09 25.45 -21.85
N ASP A 241 21.61 24.56 -20.97
CA ASP A 241 21.36 23.13 -21.01
C ASP A 241 20.78 22.66 -19.67
N PRO A 242 19.48 22.39 -19.61
CA PRO A 242 18.82 21.88 -18.40
C PRO A 242 19.35 20.53 -17.89
N ALA A 243 20.00 19.73 -18.76
CA ALA A 243 20.56 18.44 -18.36
C ALA A 243 21.79 18.60 -17.45
N GLN A 244 22.51 19.71 -17.55
CA GLN A 244 23.68 20.01 -16.72
C GLN A 244 23.34 20.62 -15.36
N ALA A 245 22.07 20.82 -15.03
CA ALA A 245 21.63 21.42 -13.77
C ALA A 245 22.20 20.70 -12.52
N PRO A 246 22.34 19.36 -12.44
CA PRO A 246 22.96 18.70 -11.29
C PRO A 246 24.44 19.05 -11.13
N ALA A 247 25.21 19.08 -12.21
CA ALA A 247 26.62 19.47 -12.20
C ALA A 247 26.79 20.93 -11.80
N PHE A 248 25.96 21.81 -12.34
CA PHE A 248 25.88 23.23 -11.96
C PHE A 248 25.57 23.37 -10.46
N ALA A 249 24.57 22.67 -9.95
CA ALA A 249 24.19 22.70 -8.54
C ALA A 249 25.35 22.27 -7.63
N ALA A 250 26.05 21.20 -7.98
CA ALA A 250 27.21 20.73 -7.22
C ALA A 250 28.35 21.75 -7.22
N SER A 251 28.63 22.44 -8.34
CA SER A 251 29.72 23.39 -8.47
C SER A 251 29.51 24.69 -7.69
N TYR A 252 28.23 25.10 -7.54
CA TYR A 252 27.88 26.37 -6.88
C TYR A 252 27.26 26.21 -5.48
N SER A 253 27.17 25.01 -4.96
CA SER A 253 26.78 24.78 -3.57
C SER A 253 28.00 24.82 -2.64
N HIS A 254 27.97 25.68 -1.61
CA HIS A 254 28.99 25.72 -0.59
C HIS A 254 28.47 26.11 0.77
N THR A 255 29.00 25.44 1.77
CA THR A 255 28.66 25.66 3.17
C THR A 255 29.95 26.00 3.91
N PRO A 256 30.30 27.30 4.00
CA PRO A 256 31.52 27.71 4.71
C PRO A 256 31.36 27.43 6.22
N PRO A 257 32.50 27.18 6.93
CA PRO A 257 32.47 26.95 8.39
C PRO A 257 31.93 28.14 9.19
N SER A 258 32.12 29.35 8.68
CA SER A 258 31.62 30.60 9.26
C SER A 258 31.20 31.51 8.10
N GLY A 259 29.93 31.74 7.93
CA GLY A 259 29.37 32.56 6.85
C GLY A 259 28.06 32.02 6.31
N PRO A 260 27.38 32.80 5.47
CA PRO A 260 26.12 32.38 4.86
C PRO A 260 26.29 31.10 4.01
N THR A 261 25.34 30.22 4.09
CA THR A 261 25.32 28.97 3.33
C THR A 261 24.59 29.15 2.01
N GLN A 262 25.23 28.77 0.91
CA GLN A 262 24.65 28.75 -0.40
C GLN A 262 24.39 27.31 -0.85
N VAL A 263 23.13 26.97 -1.03
CA VAL A 263 22.70 25.66 -1.54
C VAL A 263 22.03 25.87 -2.90
N VAL A 264 22.52 25.18 -3.91
CA VAL A 264 21.91 25.16 -5.23
C VAL A 264 21.29 23.79 -5.45
N LYS A 265 20.00 23.76 -5.82
CA LYS A 265 19.28 22.52 -6.17
C LYS A 265 18.96 22.52 -7.66
N SER A 266 19.17 21.39 -8.30
CA SER A 266 18.74 21.16 -9.66
C SER A 266 17.22 20.86 -9.70
N TRP A 267 16.60 21.08 -10.85
CA TRP A 267 15.19 20.68 -11.04
C TRP A 267 14.98 19.17 -10.87
N GLN A 268 16.01 18.35 -11.15
CA GLN A 268 15.99 16.91 -10.92
C GLN A 268 15.92 16.57 -9.42
N ASP A 269 16.67 17.30 -8.58
CA ASP A 269 16.61 17.14 -7.12
C ASP A 269 15.24 17.54 -6.59
N ILE A 270 14.70 18.67 -7.05
CA ILE A 270 13.37 19.14 -6.66
C ILE A 270 12.29 18.15 -7.11
N SER A 271 12.40 17.60 -8.32
CA SER A 271 11.52 16.55 -8.83
C SER A 271 11.55 15.31 -7.96
N THR A 272 12.76 14.89 -7.53
CA THR A 272 12.95 13.72 -6.66
C THR A 272 12.35 13.97 -5.27
N ASP A 273 12.53 15.17 -4.71
CA ASP A 273 11.92 15.56 -3.44
C ASP A 273 10.38 15.62 -3.54
N ALA A 274 9.84 16.16 -4.63
CA ALA A 274 8.40 16.17 -4.90
C ALA A 274 7.83 14.75 -5.07
N ALA A 275 8.60 13.84 -5.67
CA ALA A 275 8.20 12.44 -5.83
C ALA A 275 8.13 11.67 -4.49
N LYS A 276 8.80 12.13 -3.42
CA LYS A 276 8.70 11.50 -2.08
C LYS A 276 7.27 11.47 -1.54
N LEU A 277 6.44 12.45 -1.93
CA LEU A 277 5.01 12.47 -1.59
C LEU A 277 4.23 11.28 -2.14
N VAL A 278 4.68 10.70 -3.25
CA VAL A 278 4.04 9.59 -3.94
C VAL A 278 4.73 8.26 -3.65
N ASN A 279 6.05 8.29 -3.40
CA ASN A 279 6.85 7.08 -3.21
C ASN A 279 6.47 6.29 -1.94
N GLY A 280 6.09 6.96 -0.85
CA GLY A 280 5.65 6.30 0.39
C GLY A 280 4.41 5.42 0.16
N PRO A 281 3.29 5.97 -0.33
CA PRO A 281 2.09 5.19 -0.69
C PRO A 281 2.35 4.08 -1.70
N HIS A 282 3.22 4.32 -2.69
CA HIS A 282 3.59 3.35 -3.71
C HIS A 282 4.29 2.11 -3.12
N MET A 283 5.26 2.28 -2.23
CA MET A 283 5.94 1.16 -1.56
C MET A 283 4.97 0.32 -0.73
N VAL A 284 4.06 0.96 0.01
CA VAL A 284 3.02 0.26 0.77
C VAL A 284 2.13 -0.58 -0.15
N LEU A 285 1.74 -0.03 -1.31
CA LEU A 285 0.93 -0.74 -2.31
C LEU A 285 1.67 -1.92 -2.95
N LEU A 286 2.95 -1.76 -3.29
CA LEU A 286 3.75 -2.85 -3.86
C LEU A 286 3.91 -4.00 -2.86
N VAL A 287 4.23 -3.70 -1.62
CA VAL A 287 4.36 -4.72 -0.57
C VAL A 287 3.00 -5.36 -0.29
N GLY A 288 1.94 -4.56 -0.16
CA GLY A 288 0.57 -5.06 0.02
C GLY A 288 0.12 -5.95 -1.12
N SER A 289 0.38 -5.56 -2.38
CA SER A 289 0.06 -6.40 -3.55
C SER A 289 0.84 -7.70 -3.55
N GLY A 290 2.13 -7.68 -3.16
CA GLY A 290 2.95 -8.89 -3.00
C GLY A 290 2.35 -9.87 -1.99
N LEU A 291 1.94 -9.38 -0.81
CA LEU A 291 1.27 -10.19 0.20
C LEU A 291 -0.04 -10.80 -0.32
N LEU A 292 -0.85 -10.00 -1.03
CA LEU A 292 -2.12 -10.47 -1.61
C LEU A 292 -1.90 -11.50 -2.72
N ILE A 293 -0.86 -11.36 -3.54
CA ILE A 293 -0.49 -12.36 -4.57
C ILE A 293 -0.11 -13.69 -3.90
N VAL A 294 0.72 -13.66 -2.85
CA VAL A 294 1.11 -14.90 -2.13
C VAL A 294 -0.11 -15.52 -1.46
N LEU A 295 -1.00 -14.72 -0.87
CA LEU A 295 -2.24 -15.18 -0.26
C LEU A 295 -3.19 -15.77 -1.31
N ALA A 296 -3.30 -15.15 -2.50
CA ALA A 296 -4.07 -15.66 -3.62
C ALA A 296 -3.51 -17.00 -4.11
N LEU A 297 -2.19 -17.12 -4.24
CA LEU A 297 -1.53 -18.37 -4.63
C LEU A 297 -1.85 -19.50 -3.63
N ALA A 298 -1.76 -19.22 -2.32
CA ALA A 298 -2.10 -20.18 -1.28
C ALA A 298 -3.59 -20.59 -1.34
N SER A 299 -4.50 -19.63 -1.53
CA SER A 299 -5.95 -19.88 -1.64
C SER A 299 -6.30 -20.74 -2.85
N VAL A 300 -5.74 -20.41 -4.01
CA VAL A 300 -5.94 -21.19 -5.25
C VAL A 300 -5.36 -22.59 -5.12
N ALA A 301 -4.19 -22.74 -4.49
CA ALA A 301 -3.57 -24.05 -4.25
C ALA A 301 -4.42 -24.95 -3.35
N VAL A 302 -5.05 -24.38 -2.32
CA VAL A 302 -5.99 -25.12 -1.44
C VAL A 302 -7.23 -25.56 -2.22
N LEU A 303 -7.82 -24.65 -3.00
CA LEU A 303 -9.02 -24.92 -3.80
C LEU A 303 -8.77 -26.04 -4.82
N VAL A 304 -7.72 -25.89 -5.62
CA VAL A 304 -7.37 -26.86 -6.66
C VAL A 304 -6.95 -28.19 -6.05
N GLY A 305 -6.20 -28.17 -4.96
CA GLY A 305 -5.81 -29.40 -4.24
C GLY A 305 -7.01 -30.17 -3.69
N GLY A 306 -8.06 -29.47 -3.23
CA GLY A 306 -9.34 -30.06 -2.81
C GLY A 306 -10.08 -30.73 -3.94
N ARG A 307 -10.29 -30.01 -5.05
CA ARG A 307 -10.96 -30.53 -6.26
C ARG A 307 -10.28 -31.78 -6.84
N LEU A 308 -8.96 -31.75 -6.88
CA LEU A 308 -8.21 -32.86 -7.48
C LEU A 308 -8.38 -34.18 -6.71
N SER A 309 -8.49 -34.11 -5.38
CA SER A 309 -8.74 -35.30 -4.56
C SER A 309 -10.13 -35.90 -4.82
N GLU A 310 -11.12 -35.07 -5.12
CA GLU A 310 -12.49 -35.48 -5.45
C GLU A 310 -12.62 -35.98 -6.90
N GLN A 311 -11.85 -35.40 -7.81
CA GLN A 311 -11.83 -35.77 -9.23
C GLN A 311 -10.88 -36.94 -9.57
N THR A 312 -10.16 -37.51 -8.61
CA THR A 312 -9.21 -38.60 -8.87
C THR A 312 -9.89 -39.79 -9.57
N ARG A 313 -11.13 -40.14 -9.17
CA ARG A 313 -11.94 -41.17 -9.83
C ARG A 313 -12.30 -40.79 -11.29
N ARG A 314 -12.66 -39.53 -11.53
CA ARG A 314 -12.96 -39.01 -12.88
C ARG A 314 -11.71 -39.02 -13.79
N VAL A 315 -10.57 -38.67 -13.23
CA VAL A 315 -9.27 -38.77 -13.91
C VAL A 315 -8.94 -40.24 -14.25
N GLY A 316 -9.23 -41.17 -13.36
CA GLY A 316 -9.09 -42.59 -13.57
C GLY A 316 -9.98 -43.12 -14.72
N LEU A 317 -11.24 -42.70 -14.72
CA LEU A 317 -12.18 -43.04 -15.82
C LEU A 317 -11.78 -42.45 -17.17
N LEU A 318 -11.32 -41.19 -17.21
CA LEU A 318 -10.83 -40.56 -18.44
C LEU A 318 -9.57 -41.27 -18.98
N LYS A 319 -8.69 -41.73 -18.10
CA LYS A 319 -7.52 -42.54 -18.48
C LYS A 319 -7.92 -43.92 -18.97
N ALA A 320 -8.91 -44.56 -18.37
CA ALA A 320 -9.43 -45.86 -18.80
C ALA A 320 -10.04 -45.79 -20.24
N VAL A 321 -10.59 -44.64 -20.62
CA VAL A 321 -11.11 -44.36 -21.98
C VAL A 321 -10.00 -43.89 -22.95
N GLY A 322 -8.72 -43.85 -22.50
CA GLY A 322 -7.56 -43.53 -23.35
C GLY A 322 -7.09 -42.08 -23.31
N ALA A 323 -7.58 -41.24 -22.36
CA ALA A 323 -7.07 -39.88 -22.20
C ALA A 323 -5.65 -39.89 -21.65
N THR A 324 -4.74 -39.15 -22.30
CA THR A 324 -3.38 -39.00 -21.83
C THR A 324 -3.33 -38.09 -20.57
N PRO A 325 -2.33 -38.25 -19.69
CA PRO A 325 -2.15 -37.38 -18.53
C PRO A 325 -2.10 -35.88 -18.91
N ARG A 326 -1.50 -35.59 -20.08
CA ARG A 326 -1.41 -34.23 -20.62
C ARG A 326 -2.79 -33.64 -20.99
N THR A 327 -3.68 -34.46 -21.56
CA THR A 327 -5.03 -34.02 -21.96
C THR A 327 -5.89 -33.68 -20.74
N VAL A 328 -5.79 -34.50 -19.70
CA VAL A 328 -6.52 -34.25 -18.43
C VAL A 328 -6.02 -32.97 -17.76
N ALA A 329 -4.70 -32.79 -17.67
CA ALA A 329 -4.10 -31.58 -17.12
C ALA A 329 -4.48 -30.33 -17.94
N ALA A 330 -4.54 -30.45 -19.27
CA ALA A 330 -4.91 -29.34 -20.15
C ALA A 330 -6.38 -28.91 -19.96
N VAL A 331 -7.31 -29.85 -19.80
CA VAL A 331 -8.74 -29.52 -19.53
C VAL A 331 -8.88 -28.70 -18.24
N LEU A 332 -8.24 -29.17 -17.15
CA LEU A 332 -8.27 -28.48 -15.87
C LEU A 332 -7.62 -27.11 -15.94
N LEU A 333 -6.51 -27.00 -16.67
CA LEU A 333 -5.81 -25.72 -16.85
C LEU A 333 -6.65 -24.71 -17.62
N VAL A 334 -7.31 -25.10 -18.70
CA VAL A 334 -8.14 -24.21 -19.52
C VAL A 334 -9.31 -23.63 -18.73
N GLU A 335 -9.96 -24.43 -17.89
CA GLU A 335 -11.05 -23.96 -17.03
C GLU A 335 -10.58 -22.87 -16.05
N HIS A 336 -9.50 -23.14 -15.31
CA HIS A 336 -8.96 -22.20 -14.35
C HIS A 336 -8.38 -20.94 -15.03
N LEU A 337 -7.81 -21.10 -16.21
CA LEU A 337 -7.26 -20.00 -17.01
C LEU A 337 -8.35 -19.03 -17.47
N ALA A 338 -9.50 -19.54 -17.92
CA ALA A 338 -10.63 -18.72 -18.34
C ALA A 338 -11.17 -17.87 -17.17
N VAL A 339 -11.38 -18.47 -15.99
CA VAL A 339 -11.81 -17.74 -14.79
C VAL A 339 -10.77 -16.72 -14.38
N THR A 340 -9.48 -17.06 -14.43
CA THR A 340 -8.37 -16.18 -14.08
C THR A 340 -8.31 -14.95 -14.99
N LEU A 341 -8.45 -15.12 -16.30
CA LEU A 341 -8.43 -14.00 -17.25
C LEU A 341 -9.59 -13.04 -17.01
N ILE A 342 -10.80 -13.57 -16.79
CA ILE A 342 -11.98 -12.74 -16.48
C ILE A 342 -11.78 -12.02 -15.14
N ALA A 343 -11.27 -12.71 -14.12
CA ALA A 343 -10.99 -12.14 -12.81
C ALA A 343 -9.91 -11.06 -12.88
N ALA A 344 -8.84 -11.28 -13.64
CA ALA A 344 -7.77 -10.32 -13.83
C ALA A 344 -8.25 -9.06 -14.59
N ALA A 345 -9.09 -9.23 -15.61
CA ALA A 345 -9.70 -8.11 -16.33
C ALA A 345 -10.65 -7.32 -15.42
N ALA A 346 -11.47 -7.98 -14.60
CA ALA A 346 -12.31 -7.32 -13.61
C ALA A 346 -11.48 -6.61 -12.54
N GLY A 347 -10.42 -7.23 -12.04
CA GLY A 347 -9.49 -6.62 -11.09
C GLY A 347 -8.79 -5.38 -11.67
N LEU A 348 -8.37 -5.44 -12.92
CA LEU A 348 -7.79 -4.31 -13.64
C LEU A 348 -8.80 -3.16 -13.77
N ALA A 349 -10.06 -3.46 -14.13
CA ALA A 349 -11.12 -2.47 -14.22
C ALA A 349 -11.45 -1.83 -12.85
N ILE A 350 -11.53 -2.63 -11.79
CA ILE A 350 -11.76 -2.17 -10.42
C ILE A 350 -10.58 -1.30 -9.96
N GLY A 351 -9.33 -1.75 -10.15
CA GLY A 351 -8.13 -1.00 -9.78
C GLY A 351 -8.05 0.34 -10.52
N TRP A 352 -8.35 0.36 -11.82
CA TRP A 352 -8.41 1.59 -12.60
C TRP A 352 -9.53 2.53 -12.13
N GLY A 353 -10.73 2.02 -11.83
CA GLY A 353 -11.85 2.80 -11.32
C GLY A 353 -11.63 3.37 -9.91
N LEU A 354 -10.84 2.69 -9.08
CA LEU A 354 -10.47 3.17 -7.73
C LEU A 354 -9.26 4.12 -7.75
N ALA A 355 -8.46 4.13 -8.81
CA ALA A 355 -7.26 4.95 -8.91
C ALA A 355 -7.54 6.45 -8.69
N PRO A 356 -8.60 7.09 -9.24
CA PRO A 356 -8.90 8.50 -9.01
C PRO A 356 -9.11 8.87 -7.54
N LEU A 357 -9.62 7.95 -6.74
CA LEU A 357 -9.82 8.17 -5.29
C LEU A 357 -8.49 8.32 -4.55
N LEU A 358 -7.43 7.68 -5.05
CA LEU A 358 -6.09 7.71 -4.47
C LEU A 358 -5.17 8.76 -5.13
N THR A 359 -5.47 9.17 -6.36
CA THR A 359 -4.72 10.19 -7.12
C THR A 359 -5.29 11.59 -6.97
N SER A 360 -6.25 11.83 -6.07
CA SER A 360 -6.91 13.11 -5.88
C SER A 360 -5.92 14.29 -5.82
N PRO A 361 -6.27 15.48 -6.36
CA PRO A 361 -5.38 16.60 -6.67
C PRO A 361 -4.78 17.33 -5.45
N GLY A 362 -4.74 16.73 -4.28
CA GLY A 362 -4.19 17.30 -3.04
C GLY A 362 -2.66 17.38 -2.95
N ALA A 363 -1.90 17.05 -4.00
CA ALA A 363 -0.44 16.91 -3.90
C ALA A 363 0.35 18.20 -4.22
N GLY A 364 -0.25 19.37 -4.19
CA GLY A 364 0.47 20.62 -4.43
C GLY A 364 1.06 20.80 -5.85
N LEU A 365 0.76 19.90 -6.77
CA LEU A 365 1.21 19.94 -8.16
C LEU A 365 0.01 19.97 -9.10
N LEU A 366 0.21 20.48 -10.33
CA LEU A 366 -0.79 20.39 -11.38
C LEU A 366 -0.83 18.96 -11.90
N GLY A 367 -1.88 18.22 -11.54
CA GLY A 367 -2.17 16.90 -12.09
C GLY A 367 -3.47 16.93 -12.88
N ALA A 368 -3.59 16.13 -13.92
CA ALA A 368 -4.89 15.88 -14.53
C ALA A 368 -5.79 15.21 -13.48
N ALA A 369 -6.91 15.83 -13.15
CA ALA A 369 -7.96 15.20 -12.35
C ALA A 369 -8.61 14.11 -13.22
N GLY A 370 -8.04 12.91 -13.23
CA GLY A 370 -8.54 11.81 -14.04
C GLY A 370 -7.86 10.48 -13.66
N ALA A 371 -8.48 9.39 -14.06
CA ALA A 371 -7.85 8.09 -13.93
C ALA A 371 -6.56 8.05 -14.76
N PRO A 372 -5.43 7.60 -14.18
CA PRO A 372 -4.18 7.49 -14.92
C PRO A 372 -4.36 6.57 -16.13
N PRO A 373 -3.65 6.85 -17.25
CA PRO A 373 -3.78 6.03 -18.45
C PRO A 373 -3.28 4.61 -18.19
N VAL A 374 -4.10 3.63 -18.51
CA VAL A 374 -3.69 2.22 -18.44
C VAL A 374 -2.72 1.94 -19.59
N THR A 375 -1.46 1.72 -19.26
CA THR A 375 -0.44 1.39 -20.27
C THR A 375 -0.47 -0.08 -20.65
N ALA A 376 -0.01 -0.43 -21.84
CA ALA A 376 0.10 -1.81 -22.29
C ALA A 376 1.00 -2.65 -21.34
N SER A 377 2.03 -2.03 -20.76
CA SER A 377 2.88 -2.67 -19.76
C SER A 377 2.13 -3.01 -18.47
N THR A 378 1.27 -2.13 -17.97
CA THR A 378 0.42 -2.41 -16.80
C THR A 378 -0.49 -3.60 -17.05
N VAL A 379 -1.17 -3.63 -18.20
CA VAL A 379 -2.03 -4.75 -18.59
C VAL A 379 -1.23 -6.05 -18.68
N ALA A 380 -0.07 -6.02 -19.33
CA ALA A 380 0.81 -7.20 -19.50
C ALA A 380 1.31 -7.74 -18.16
N ILE A 381 1.71 -6.86 -17.23
CA ILE A 381 2.18 -7.28 -15.90
C ILE A 381 1.03 -7.90 -15.09
N VAL A 382 -0.14 -7.25 -15.04
CA VAL A 382 -1.29 -7.75 -14.27
C VAL A 382 -1.77 -9.10 -14.81
N LEU A 383 -1.94 -9.22 -16.12
CA LEU A 383 -2.33 -10.48 -16.75
C LEU A 383 -1.23 -11.54 -16.59
N GLY A 384 0.04 -11.18 -16.74
CA GLY A 384 1.18 -12.08 -16.57
C GLY A 384 1.25 -12.65 -15.14
N VAL A 385 1.09 -11.81 -14.13
CA VAL A 385 1.08 -12.24 -12.71
C VAL A 385 -0.13 -13.13 -12.42
N ALA A 386 -1.33 -12.73 -12.86
CA ALA A 386 -2.54 -13.54 -12.68
C ALA A 386 -2.41 -14.91 -13.34
N LEU A 387 -1.85 -14.95 -14.55
CA LEU A 387 -1.56 -16.18 -15.30
C LEU A 387 -0.52 -17.04 -14.57
N ALA A 388 0.55 -16.45 -14.06
CA ALA A 388 1.57 -17.14 -13.29
C ALA A 388 0.98 -17.77 -12.02
N VAL A 389 0.14 -17.04 -11.29
CA VAL A 389 -0.56 -17.55 -10.09
C VAL A 389 -1.44 -18.75 -10.47
N ALA A 390 -2.22 -18.64 -11.55
CA ALA A 390 -3.08 -19.73 -12.02
C ALA A 390 -2.27 -20.95 -12.43
N ILE A 391 -1.21 -20.77 -13.20
CA ILE A 391 -0.35 -21.87 -13.66
C ILE A 391 0.34 -22.55 -12.48
N LEU A 392 0.98 -21.79 -11.59
CA LEU A 392 1.69 -22.35 -10.42
C LEU A 392 0.75 -23.09 -9.49
N ALA A 393 -0.44 -22.54 -9.24
CA ALA A 393 -1.41 -23.15 -8.34
C ALA A 393 -2.09 -24.39 -8.94
N THR A 394 -2.25 -24.48 -10.28
CA THR A 394 -2.95 -25.60 -10.93
C THR A 394 -2.00 -26.64 -11.50
N PHE A 395 -0.84 -26.24 -12.02
CA PHE A 395 0.08 -27.14 -12.73
C PHE A 395 0.69 -28.20 -11.78
N ILE A 396 1.12 -27.80 -10.59
CA ILE A 396 1.73 -28.74 -9.62
C ILE A 396 0.72 -29.83 -9.18
N PRO A 397 -0.50 -29.51 -8.72
CA PRO A 397 -1.50 -30.50 -8.39
C PRO A 397 -1.95 -31.32 -9.60
N ALA A 398 -2.15 -30.69 -10.76
CA ALA A 398 -2.55 -31.39 -11.99
C ALA A 398 -1.50 -32.41 -12.45
N LEU A 399 -0.21 -32.06 -12.35
CA LEU A 399 0.89 -32.98 -12.66
C LEU A 399 0.94 -34.15 -11.69
N GLN A 400 0.68 -33.94 -10.41
CA GLN A 400 0.61 -34.99 -9.39
C GLN A 400 -0.55 -35.96 -9.66
N ALA A 401 -1.75 -35.44 -10.01
CA ALA A 401 -2.90 -36.27 -10.37
C ALA A 401 -2.68 -37.02 -11.69
N ALA A 402 -2.04 -36.37 -12.65
CA ALA A 402 -1.71 -36.99 -13.93
C ALA A 402 -0.70 -38.15 -13.78
N ARG A 403 0.14 -38.15 -12.76
CA ARG A 403 1.12 -39.21 -12.45
C ARG A 403 0.56 -40.37 -11.64
N THR A 404 -0.65 -40.28 -11.05
CA THR A 404 -1.28 -41.41 -10.35
C THR A 404 -1.64 -42.52 -11.33
N SER A 405 -1.35 -43.80 -10.96
CA SER A 405 -1.72 -44.95 -11.78
C SER A 405 -3.24 -45.13 -11.84
N THR A 406 -3.77 -45.62 -12.94
CA THR A 406 -5.20 -45.92 -13.13
C THR A 406 -5.72 -46.90 -12.08
N ILE A 407 -4.90 -47.89 -11.70
CA ILE A 407 -5.23 -48.86 -10.65
C ILE A 407 -5.39 -48.19 -9.30
N ASN A 408 -4.47 -47.29 -8.90
CA ASN A 408 -4.55 -46.55 -7.67
C ASN A 408 -5.64 -45.46 -7.66
N ALA A 409 -6.08 -45.01 -8.84
CA ALA A 409 -7.16 -44.03 -9.00
C ALA A 409 -8.55 -44.67 -8.94
N LEU A 410 -8.67 -45.95 -9.34
CA LEU A 410 -9.90 -46.74 -9.30
C LEU A 410 -10.04 -47.59 -8.04
N ALA A 411 -8.88 -48.03 -7.47
CA ALA A 411 -8.89 -48.67 -6.17
C ALA A 411 -9.14 -47.63 -5.07
N ASP A 412 -10.29 -47.69 -4.45
CA ASP A 412 -10.70 -46.84 -3.32
C ASP A 412 -9.95 -47.22 -2.03
N ALA A 413 -8.66 -47.58 -2.17
CA ALA A 413 -7.82 -47.99 -1.06
C ALA A 413 -7.51 -46.74 -0.22
N ALA A 414 -8.13 -46.69 0.96
CA ALA A 414 -7.79 -45.74 2.03
C ALA A 414 -6.28 -45.74 2.26
N ARG A 415 -5.58 -44.71 1.75
CA ARG A 415 -4.15 -44.56 2.02
C ARG A 415 -3.92 -44.49 3.49
N PRO A 416 -3.02 -45.33 4.07
CA PRO A 416 -2.74 -45.28 5.47
C PRO A 416 -2.28 -43.87 5.85
N PRO A 417 -2.86 -43.25 6.88
CA PRO A 417 -2.53 -41.88 7.25
C PRO A 417 -1.06 -41.84 7.71
N ARG A 418 -0.29 -40.86 7.17
CA ARG A 418 1.04 -40.56 7.70
C ARG A 418 0.89 -40.16 9.15
N ARG A 419 1.32 -40.97 10.08
CA ARG A 419 1.28 -40.72 11.52
C ARG A 419 2.41 -39.73 11.85
N SER A 420 2.10 -38.52 12.30
CA SER A 420 3.07 -37.67 12.97
C SER A 420 3.08 -38.05 14.45
N GLU A 421 4.13 -38.71 14.90
CA GLU A 421 4.27 -39.21 16.28
C GLU A 421 4.16 -38.08 17.31
N LEU A 422 4.70 -36.89 17.00
CA LEU A 422 4.62 -35.72 17.87
C LEU A 422 3.18 -35.26 18.15
N LEU A 423 2.34 -35.18 17.11
CA LEU A 423 0.94 -34.77 17.28
C LEU A 423 0.09 -35.86 17.97
N ASN A 424 0.45 -37.12 17.82
CA ASN A 424 -0.20 -38.22 18.55
C ASN A 424 0.16 -38.19 20.05
N ALA A 425 1.41 -37.93 20.40
CA ALA A 425 1.85 -37.85 21.80
C ALA A 425 1.19 -36.68 22.54
N MET A 426 1.05 -35.51 21.87
CA MET A 426 0.37 -34.33 22.45
C MET A 426 -1.14 -34.52 22.61
N SER A 427 -1.75 -35.46 21.89
CA SER A 427 -3.22 -35.60 21.86
C SER A 427 -3.79 -36.42 23.01
N THR A 428 -2.99 -37.14 23.81
CA THR A 428 -3.47 -38.08 24.83
C THR A 428 -4.15 -37.43 26.03
N HIS A 429 -3.88 -36.15 26.29
CA HIS A 429 -4.42 -35.42 27.46
C HIS A 429 -5.48 -34.37 27.10
N LEU A 430 -5.94 -34.32 25.84
CA LEU A 430 -6.87 -33.30 25.36
C LEU A 430 -8.33 -33.78 25.46
N PRO A 431 -9.29 -32.87 25.74
CA PRO A 431 -10.73 -33.19 25.68
C PRO A 431 -11.13 -33.67 24.26
N ILE A 432 -12.11 -34.55 24.21
CA ILE A 432 -12.52 -35.27 22.98
C ILE A 432 -12.64 -34.41 21.73
N PRO A 433 -13.27 -33.21 21.75
CA PRO A 433 -13.36 -32.34 20.54
C PRO A 433 -11.99 -31.83 20.07
N LEU A 434 -11.10 -31.48 21.01
CA LEU A 434 -9.75 -31.02 20.68
C LEU A 434 -8.88 -32.17 20.14
N LEU A 435 -8.97 -33.34 20.75
CA LEU A 435 -8.28 -34.57 20.31
C LEU A 435 -8.69 -34.91 18.85
N LEU A 436 -9.98 -34.87 18.57
CA LEU A 436 -10.51 -35.15 17.22
C LEU A 436 -10.03 -34.09 16.22
N GLY A 437 -10.03 -32.79 16.60
CA GLY A 437 -9.54 -31.70 15.78
C GLY A 437 -8.05 -31.83 15.45
N VAL A 438 -7.21 -32.12 16.43
CA VAL A 438 -5.76 -32.34 16.25
C VAL A 438 -5.49 -33.52 15.32
N ARG A 439 -6.18 -34.63 15.51
CA ARG A 439 -6.04 -35.83 14.65
C ARG A 439 -6.51 -35.57 13.22
N LEU A 440 -7.57 -34.78 13.02
CA LEU A 440 -8.04 -34.39 11.69
C LEU A 440 -7.02 -33.47 10.98
N ALA A 441 -6.47 -32.49 11.68
CA ALA A 441 -5.45 -31.59 11.16
C ALA A 441 -4.14 -32.32 10.82
N ALA A 442 -3.71 -33.24 11.69
CA ALA A 442 -2.50 -34.04 11.51
C ALA A 442 -2.53 -34.96 10.26
N ARG A 443 -3.73 -35.38 9.85
CA ARG A 443 -3.88 -36.23 8.65
C ARG A 443 -3.59 -35.47 7.34
N ARG A 444 -3.61 -34.13 7.34
CA ARG A 444 -3.42 -33.30 6.14
C ARG A 444 -2.41 -32.16 6.35
N PRO A 445 -1.12 -32.47 6.57
CA PRO A 445 -0.12 -31.48 6.96
C PRO A 445 0.06 -30.35 5.91
N ARG A 446 -0.12 -30.63 4.61
CA ARG A 446 -0.05 -29.61 3.56
C ARG A 446 -1.13 -28.54 3.69
N ARG A 447 -2.37 -28.92 4.01
CA ARG A 447 -3.46 -27.94 4.23
C ARG A 447 -3.23 -27.13 5.50
N LEU A 448 -2.77 -27.80 6.57
CA LEU A 448 -2.39 -27.12 7.80
C LEU A 448 -1.32 -26.06 7.52
N ALA A 449 -0.25 -26.41 6.79
CA ALA A 449 0.81 -25.48 6.42
C ALA A 449 0.31 -24.29 5.58
N LEU A 450 -0.53 -24.54 4.57
CA LEU A 450 -1.10 -23.47 3.73
C LEU A 450 -2.05 -22.56 4.53
N SER A 451 -2.85 -23.12 5.43
CA SER A 451 -3.71 -22.36 6.34
C SER A 451 -2.89 -21.49 7.30
N THR A 452 -1.86 -22.08 7.92
CA THR A 452 -0.92 -21.36 8.79
C THR A 452 -0.23 -20.23 8.03
N LEU A 453 0.27 -20.50 6.84
CA LEU A 453 0.91 -19.48 5.96
C LEU A 453 -0.05 -18.34 5.64
N SER A 454 -1.29 -18.66 5.28
CA SER A 454 -2.32 -17.66 5.00
C SER A 454 -2.59 -16.75 6.20
N VAL A 455 -2.75 -17.33 7.40
CA VAL A 455 -2.94 -16.56 8.63
C VAL A 455 -1.69 -15.72 8.94
N THR A 456 -0.49 -16.29 8.79
CA THR A 456 0.78 -15.58 8.98
C THR A 456 0.86 -14.33 8.11
N ILE A 457 0.57 -14.45 6.81
CA ILE A 457 0.61 -13.32 5.86
C ILE A 457 -0.42 -12.26 6.23
N THR A 458 -1.64 -12.67 6.57
CA THR A 458 -2.72 -11.74 6.96
C THR A 458 -2.36 -10.98 8.23
N VAL A 459 -1.91 -11.68 9.27
CA VAL A 459 -1.50 -11.05 10.54
C VAL A 459 -0.29 -10.16 10.33
N ALA A 460 0.71 -10.58 9.53
CA ALA A 460 1.87 -9.76 9.21
C ALA A 460 1.48 -8.44 8.53
N GLY A 461 0.55 -8.50 7.56
CA GLY A 461 0.01 -7.31 6.90
C GLY A 461 -0.71 -6.38 7.88
N ILE A 462 -1.61 -6.92 8.71
CA ILE A 462 -2.35 -6.14 9.71
C ILE A 462 -1.40 -5.51 10.73
N VAL A 463 -0.42 -6.26 11.25
CA VAL A 463 0.58 -5.76 12.22
C VAL A 463 1.40 -4.63 11.60
N ALA A 464 1.90 -4.79 10.38
CA ALA A 464 2.65 -3.74 9.69
C ALA A 464 1.81 -2.45 9.55
N ILE A 465 0.54 -2.57 9.19
CA ILE A 465 -0.38 -1.45 9.04
C ILE A 465 -0.68 -0.78 10.38
N VAL A 466 -0.94 -1.56 11.44
CA VAL A 466 -1.21 -1.03 12.79
C VAL A 466 -0.02 -0.24 13.33
N ILE A 467 1.20 -0.75 13.15
CA ILE A 467 2.42 -0.05 13.59
C ILE A 467 2.61 1.24 12.78
N GLU A 468 2.46 1.19 11.47
CA GLU A 468 2.60 2.37 10.61
C GLU A 468 1.52 3.42 10.90
N HIS A 469 0.28 2.99 11.15
CA HIS A 469 -0.79 3.90 11.55
C HIS A 469 -0.50 4.56 12.91
N ALA A 470 0.00 3.81 13.88
CA ALA A 470 0.42 4.36 15.17
C ALA A 470 1.58 5.36 15.03
N ARG A 471 2.52 5.10 14.11
CA ARG A 471 3.63 6.00 13.79
C ARG A 471 3.17 7.30 13.12
N LEU A 472 2.20 7.21 12.21
CA LEU A 472 1.66 8.36 11.48
C LEU A 472 0.64 9.15 12.30
N GLY A 473 -0.01 8.54 13.29
CA GLY A 473 -1.05 9.11 14.16
C GLY A 473 -0.51 9.97 15.29
N GLY A 474 0.71 10.51 15.20
CA GLY A 474 1.25 11.46 16.16
C GLY A 474 0.35 12.70 16.32
N THR A 475 0.53 13.42 17.40
CA THR A 475 -0.32 14.53 17.93
C THR A 475 -0.40 15.78 17.03
N SER A 476 -0.12 15.70 15.74
CA SER A 476 -0.16 16.85 14.84
C SER A 476 -1.59 17.27 14.51
N GLN A 477 -1.95 18.51 14.85
CA GLN A 477 -3.23 19.12 14.48
C GLN A 477 -3.32 19.38 12.95
N LEU A 478 -2.19 19.43 12.27
CA LEU A 478 -2.12 19.62 10.82
C LEU A 478 -2.25 18.29 10.08
N VAL A 479 -3.14 18.28 9.12
CA VAL A 479 -3.29 17.15 8.21
C VAL A 479 -2.09 17.12 7.25
N ASN A 480 -1.16 16.17 7.45
CA ASN A 480 -0.11 15.93 6.49
C ASN A 480 -0.69 15.17 5.28
N PRO A 481 -0.71 15.76 4.07
CA PRO A 481 -1.31 15.14 2.88
C PRO A 481 -0.66 13.79 2.52
N GLN A 482 0.63 13.63 2.80
CA GLN A 482 1.35 12.38 2.60
C GLN A 482 0.83 11.30 3.55
N ASN A 483 0.71 11.62 4.85
CA ASN A 483 0.22 10.68 5.85
C ASN A 483 -1.23 10.30 5.58
N GLN A 484 -2.07 11.25 5.16
CA GLN A 484 -3.46 10.99 4.79
C GLN A 484 -3.55 10.00 3.63
N ARG A 485 -2.73 10.15 2.59
CA ARG A 485 -2.66 9.22 1.45
C ARG A 485 -2.18 7.84 1.86
N ILE A 486 -1.10 7.77 2.65
CA ILE A 486 -0.60 6.50 3.17
C ILE A 486 -1.72 5.80 3.96
N THR A 487 -2.44 6.52 4.82
CA THR A 487 -3.56 5.98 5.60
C THR A 487 -4.70 5.47 4.71
N GLN A 488 -5.08 6.19 3.65
CA GLN A 488 -6.10 5.75 2.69
C GLN A 488 -5.67 4.47 1.96
N VAL A 489 -4.44 4.42 1.48
CA VAL A 489 -3.86 3.23 0.83
C VAL A 489 -3.83 2.05 1.79
N MET A 490 -3.40 2.27 3.04
CA MET A 490 -3.38 1.24 4.07
C MET A 490 -4.77 0.70 4.38
N LEU A 491 -5.79 1.57 4.42
CA LEU A 491 -7.18 1.16 4.63
C LEU A 491 -7.66 0.25 3.50
N VAL A 492 -7.37 0.60 2.24
CA VAL A 492 -7.74 -0.22 1.08
C VAL A 492 -7.04 -1.59 1.14
N ILE A 493 -5.73 -1.62 1.42
CA ILE A 493 -4.97 -2.88 1.54
C ILE A 493 -5.52 -3.71 2.70
N THR A 494 -5.79 -3.09 3.85
CA THR A 494 -6.36 -3.79 5.03
C THR A 494 -7.71 -4.41 4.71
N ALA A 495 -8.59 -3.66 4.07
CA ALA A 495 -9.90 -4.16 3.66
C ALA A 495 -9.76 -5.36 2.70
N MET A 496 -8.88 -5.26 1.71
CA MET A 496 -8.60 -6.37 0.78
C MET A 496 -7.99 -7.59 1.48
N LEU A 497 -7.05 -7.40 2.41
CA LEU A 497 -6.47 -8.49 3.21
C LEU A 497 -7.53 -9.19 4.06
N ILE A 498 -8.39 -8.43 4.74
CA ILE A 498 -9.48 -9.00 5.56
C ILE A 498 -10.47 -9.78 4.71
N VAL A 499 -10.91 -9.21 3.59
CA VAL A 499 -11.84 -9.88 2.66
C VAL A 499 -11.23 -11.17 2.12
N LEU A 500 -9.98 -11.11 1.67
CA LEU A 500 -9.29 -12.27 1.11
C LEU A 500 -9.02 -13.35 2.18
N ALA A 501 -8.66 -12.95 3.40
CA ALA A 501 -8.50 -13.86 4.53
C ALA A 501 -9.83 -14.52 4.93
N ALA A 502 -10.92 -13.78 4.92
CA ALA A 502 -12.26 -14.32 5.18
C ALA A 502 -12.66 -15.34 4.12
N ILE A 503 -12.50 -15.02 2.84
CA ILE A 503 -12.74 -15.95 1.72
C ILE A 503 -11.90 -17.21 1.89
N ASN A 504 -10.60 -17.07 2.16
CA ASN A 504 -9.69 -18.19 2.33
C ASN A 504 -10.07 -19.08 3.53
N THR A 505 -10.45 -18.47 4.65
CA THR A 505 -10.91 -19.20 5.85
C THR A 505 -12.17 -20.00 5.55
N ILE A 506 -13.14 -19.40 4.85
CA ILE A 506 -14.39 -20.07 4.44
C ILE A 506 -14.08 -21.24 3.50
N LEU A 507 -13.19 -21.03 2.50
CA LEU A 507 -12.76 -22.07 1.56
C LEU A 507 -12.11 -23.26 2.25
N ILE A 508 -11.14 -23.01 3.14
CA ILE A 508 -10.44 -24.07 3.86
C ILE A 508 -11.41 -24.84 4.75
N THR A 509 -12.31 -24.14 5.42
CA THR A 509 -13.33 -24.76 6.28
C THR A 509 -14.29 -25.60 5.47
N TRP A 510 -14.82 -25.05 4.37
CA TRP A 510 -15.72 -25.78 3.47
C TRP A 510 -15.07 -27.03 2.90
N ALA A 511 -13.84 -26.92 2.39
CA ALA A 511 -13.07 -28.07 1.91
C ALA A 511 -12.83 -29.11 3.00
N THR A 512 -12.62 -28.66 4.25
CA THR A 512 -12.43 -29.58 5.40
C THR A 512 -13.74 -30.29 5.76
N VAL A 513 -14.88 -29.59 5.75
CA VAL A 513 -16.20 -30.16 5.99
C VAL A 513 -16.55 -31.23 4.95
N LEU A 514 -16.30 -30.93 3.67
CA LEU A 514 -16.55 -31.90 2.59
C LEU A 514 -15.70 -33.17 2.75
N ASP A 515 -14.44 -33.02 3.09
CA ASP A 515 -13.50 -34.13 3.27
C ASP A 515 -13.80 -35.03 4.47
N VAL A 516 -14.37 -34.45 5.53
CA VAL A 516 -14.63 -35.14 6.80
C VAL A 516 -16.07 -35.68 6.86
N ARG A 517 -16.89 -35.49 5.79
CA ARG A 517 -18.31 -35.94 5.76
C ARG A 517 -18.49 -37.39 6.22
N HIS A 518 -17.74 -38.33 5.62
CA HIS A 518 -17.85 -39.75 5.95
C HIS A 518 -17.36 -40.05 7.38
N ALA A 519 -16.21 -39.51 7.77
CA ALA A 519 -15.70 -39.69 9.12
C ALA A 519 -16.65 -39.09 10.17
N SER A 520 -17.27 -37.95 9.89
CA SER A 520 -18.24 -37.31 10.79
C SER A 520 -19.55 -38.11 10.88
N ALA A 521 -20.02 -38.71 9.77
CA ALA A 521 -21.19 -39.58 9.76
C ALA A 521 -20.94 -40.84 10.60
N LEU A 522 -19.76 -41.47 10.50
CA LEU A 522 -19.34 -42.62 11.28
C LEU A 522 -19.26 -42.29 12.80
N VAL A 523 -18.65 -41.18 13.16
CA VAL A 523 -18.50 -40.72 14.54
C VAL A 523 -19.90 -40.38 15.13
N ARG A 524 -20.82 -39.82 14.33
CA ARG A 524 -22.21 -39.59 14.74
C ARG A 524 -23.02 -40.88 14.88
N ALA A 525 -22.78 -41.89 14.04
CA ALA A 525 -23.37 -43.20 14.19
C ALA A 525 -22.90 -43.89 15.48
N LEU A 526 -21.69 -43.57 15.97
CA LEU A 526 -21.14 -44.01 17.24
C LEU A 526 -21.60 -43.16 18.46
N GLY A 527 -22.51 -42.20 18.26
CA GLY A 527 -23.17 -41.42 19.31
C GLY A 527 -22.65 -40.00 19.54
N ALA A 528 -21.75 -39.47 18.67
CA ALA A 528 -21.30 -38.08 18.80
C ALA A 528 -22.39 -37.08 18.40
N THR A 529 -22.55 -36.02 19.19
CA THR A 529 -23.48 -34.95 18.90
C THR A 529 -22.98 -34.02 17.75
N PRO A 530 -23.89 -33.39 16.98
CA PRO A 530 -23.49 -32.41 15.96
C PRO A 530 -22.64 -31.27 16.50
N GLN A 531 -22.84 -30.89 17.77
CA GLN A 531 -22.04 -29.86 18.45
C GLN A 531 -20.60 -30.31 18.68
N GLN A 532 -20.38 -31.57 19.06
CA GLN A 532 -19.03 -32.14 19.23
C GLN A 532 -18.25 -32.19 17.90
N VAL A 533 -18.95 -32.51 16.80
CA VAL A 533 -18.34 -32.52 15.46
C VAL A 533 -17.98 -31.10 15.01
N SER A 534 -18.87 -30.12 15.22
CA SER A 534 -18.59 -28.72 14.88
C SER A 534 -17.45 -28.15 15.75
N ALA A 535 -17.40 -28.48 17.03
CA ALA A 535 -16.32 -28.09 17.93
C ALA A 535 -14.97 -28.71 17.52
N ALA A 536 -14.96 -29.95 17.04
CA ALA A 536 -13.75 -30.61 16.52
C ALA A 536 -13.23 -29.93 15.24
N LEU A 537 -14.12 -29.49 14.35
CA LEU A 537 -13.75 -28.73 13.15
C LEU A 537 -13.18 -27.36 13.51
N SER A 538 -13.78 -26.66 14.48
CA SER A 538 -13.25 -25.38 14.98
C SER A 538 -11.88 -25.58 15.67
N ALA A 539 -11.69 -26.65 16.41
CA ALA A 539 -10.41 -27.00 17.04
C ALA A 539 -9.30 -27.29 16.02
N ALA A 540 -9.66 -27.93 14.89
CA ALA A 540 -8.71 -28.16 13.80
C ALA A 540 -8.21 -26.84 13.16
N GLN A 541 -9.08 -25.83 13.07
CA GLN A 541 -8.70 -24.50 12.59
C GLN A 541 -7.81 -23.75 13.60
N PHE A 542 -8.09 -23.88 14.90
CA PHE A 542 -7.26 -23.29 15.95
C PHE A 542 -5.79 -23.72 15.84
N LEU A 543 -5.54 -24.95 15.43
CA LEU A 543 -4.19 -25.48 15.26
C LEU A 543 -3.38 -24.77 14.14
N SER A 544 -4.05 -24.13 13.18
CA SER A 544 -3.40 -23.34 12.15
C SER A 544 -3.33 -21.84 12.50
N VAL A 545 -4.33 -21.33 13.22
CA VAL A 545 -4.43 -19.89 13.55
C VAL A 545 -3.41 -19.50 14.61
N LEU A 546 -3.20 -20.32 15.63
CA LEU A 546 -2.27 -20.01 16.72
C LEU A 546 -0.82 -19.84 16.22
N PRO A 547 -0.19 -20.83 15.55
CA PRO A 547 1.17 -20.64 15.05
C PRO A 547 1.22 -19.58 13.95
N GLY A 548 0.16 -19.44 13.14
CA GLY A 548 0.09 -18.43 12.10
C GLY A 548 0.11 -17.00 12.65
N SER A 549 -0.65 -16.73 13.71
CA SER A 549 -0.67 -15.41 14.34
C SER A 549 0.63 -15.12 15.10
N LEU A 550 1.20 -16.09 15.79
CA LEU A 550 2.49 -15.95 16.48
C LEU A 550 3.64 -15.65 15.50
N LEU A 551 3.68 -16.30 14.35
CA LEU A 551 4.68 -16.04 13.31
C LEU A 551 4.40 -14.73 12.55
N GLY A 552 3.13 -14.35 12.42
CA GLY A 552 2.71 -13.15 11.72
C GLY A 552 3.19 -11.86 12.37
N VAL A 553 3.24 -11.81 13.70
CA VAL A 553 3.71 -10.61 14.43
C VAL A 553 5.17 -10.27 14.09
N PRO A 554 6.17 -11.15 14.29
CA PRO A 554 7.56 -10.83 13.96
C PRO A 554 7.78 -10.62 12.45
N LEU A 555 7.02 -11.32 11.60
CA LEU A 555 7.09 -11.12 10.15
C LEU A 555 6.58 -9.73 9.76
N GLY A 556 5.49 -9.25 10.38
CA GLY A 556 4.94 -7.90 10.16
C GLY A 556 5.91 -6.80 10.59
N MET A 557 6.57 -6.97 11.74
CA MET A 557 7.63 -6.07 12.19
C MET A 557 8.82 -6.06 11.23
N GLY A 558 9.24 -7.23 10.73
CA GLY A 558 10.32 -7.36 9.76
C GLY A 558 9.98 -6.70 8.43
N LEU A 559 8.74 -6.87 7.95
CA LEU A 559 8.23 -6.24 6.74
C LEU A 559 8.28 -4.72 6.83
N LEU A 560 7.86 -4.17 7.97
CA LEU A 560 7.89 -2.73 8.21
C LEU A 560 9.32 -2.19 8.17
N LYS A 561 10.30 -2.87 8.80
CA LYS A 561 11.72 -2.48 8.73
C LYS A 561 12.23 -2.38 7.29
N VAL A 562 11.84 -3.32 6.44
CA VAL A 562 12.23 -3.32 5.02
C VAL A 562 11.61 -2.12 4.27
N VAL A 563 10.34 -1.79 4.57
CA VAL A 563 9.62 -0.70 3.91
C VAL A 563 10.10 0.68 4.37
N THR A 564 10.25 0.87 5.69
CA THR A 564 10.52 2.20 6.27
C THR A 564 12.00 2.49 6.45
N LYS A 565 12.88 1.47 6.35
CA LYS A 565 14.31 1.55 6.69
C LYS A 565 14.56 2.10 8.12
N SER A 566 13.56 2.08 8.98
CA SER A 566 13.54 2.67 10.31
C SER A 566 13.62 1.57 11.38
N GLY A 567 14.63 1.65 12.23
CA GLY A 567 14.88 0.65 13.28
C GLY A 567 13.93 0.71 14.47
N ASP A 568 13.34 1.87 14.74
CA ASP A 568 12.64 2.16 16.00
C ASP A 568 11.12 2.30 15.88
N ALA A 569 10.56 2.04 14.70
CA ALA A 569 9.13 2.26 14.41
C ALA A 569 8.17 1.51 15.38
N TYR A 570 8.57 0.34 15.89
CA TYR A 570 7.74 -0.48 16.78
C TYR A 570 7.87 -0.12 18.27
N LYS A 571 8.82 0.75 18.66
CA LYS A 571 8.93 1.20 20.06
C LYS A 571 7.72 2.03 20.52
N LEU A 572 6.97 2.58 19.55
CA LEU A 572 5.79 3.40 19.81
C LEU A 572 4.50 2.59 20.04
N VAL A 573 4.52 1.28 19.74
CA VAL A 573 3.31 0.46 19.81
C VAL A 573 3.34 -0.42 21.06
N PRO A 574 2.38 -0.27 21.98
CA PRO A 574 2.28 -1.08 23.17
C PRO A 574 2.04 -2.56 22.84
N ILE A 575 2.63 -3.47 23.61
CA ILE A 575 2.56 -4.92 23.36
C ILE A 575 1.12 -5.47 23.34
N TRP A 576 0.20 -4.83 24.05
CA TRP A 576 -1.20 -5.26 24.09
C TRP A 576 -1.93 -5.12 22.74
N TRP A 577 -1.46 -4.25 21.82
CA TRP A 577 -1.97 -4.17 20.45
C TRP A 577 -1.74 -5.48 19.68
N PHE A 578 -0.56 -6.09 19.86
CA PHE A 578 -0.26 -7.38 19.22
C PHE A 578 -1.13 -8.49 19.78
N LEU A 579 -1.38 -8.49 21.09
CA LEU A 579 -2.32 -9.42 21.72
C LEU A 579 -3.74 -9.23 21.17
N LEU A 580 -4.17 -7.99 20.94
CA LEU A 580 -5.48 -7.67 20.39
C LEU A 580 -5.61 -8.16 18.93
N VAL A 581 -4.57 -8.02 18.11
CA VAL A 581 -4.53 -8.55 16.75
C VAL A 581 -4.62 -10.09 16.75
N ILE A 582 -3.86 -10.76 17.63
CA ILE A 582 -3.89 -12.23 17.76
C ILE A 582 -5.29 -12.70 18.18
N LEU A 583 -5.85 -12.08 19.23
CA LEU A 583 -7.18 -12.43 19.75
C LEU A 583 -8.28 -12.13 18.74
N GLY A 584 -8.22 -10.97 18.08
CA GLY A 584 -9.14 -10.58 17.02
C GLY A 584 -9.11 -11.54 15.84
N THR A 585 -7.92 -11.94 15.41
CA THR A 585 -7.77 -12.94 14.33
C THR A 585 -8.39 -14.28 14.74
N TRP A 586 -8.18 -14.71 15.97
CA TRP A 586 -8.78 -15.94 16.50
C TRP A 586 -10.30 -15.86 16.56
N LEU A 587 -10.88 -14.76 17.06
CA LEU A 587 -12.32 -14.55 17.12
C LEU A 587 -12.97 -14.54 15.74
N VAL A 588 -12.40 -13.79 14.79
CA VAL A 588 -12.92 -13.67 13.43
C VAL A 588 -12.86 -15.02 12.70
N THR A 589 -11.73 -15.71 12.77
CA THR A 589 -11.60 -17.04 12.14
C THR A 589 -12.54 -18.06 12.77
N SER A 590 -12.73 -18.04 14.09
CA SER A 590 -13.68 -18.90 14.78
C SER A 590 -15.12 -18.62 14.35
N ALA A 591 -15.51 -17.34 14.25
CA ALA A 591 -16.84 -16.95 13.80
C ALA A 591 -17.11 -17.39 12.35
N LEU A 592 -16.16 -17.18 11.45
CA LEU A 592 -16.26 -17.58 10.04
C LEU A 592 -16.32 -19.10 9.84
N THR A 593 -15.71 -19.89 10.74
CA THR A 593 -15.74 -21.35 10.66
C THR A 593 -17.06 -21.96 11.15
N VAL A 594 -17.78 -21.26 12.03
CA VAL A 594 -19.06 -21.77 12.59
C VAL A 594 -20.11 -21.95 11.49
N ILE A 595 -20.18 -21.08 10.49
CA ILE A 595 -21.19 -21.14 9.42
C ILE A 595 -21.06 -22.42 8.58
N PRO A 596 -19.91 -22.70 7.93
CA PRO A 596 -19.74 -23.93 7.16
C PRO A 596 -19.84 -25.20 8.02
N ALA A 597 -19.32 -25.15 9.26
CA ALA A 597 -19.38 -26.29 10.18
C ALA A 597 -20.81 -26.65 10.57
N ARG A 598 -21.68 -25.64 10.83
CA ARG A 598 -23.10 -25.86 11.12
C ARG A 598 -23.87 -26.42 9.92
N ILE A 599 -23.59 -25.92 8.73
CA ILE A 599 -24.22 -26.41 7.49
C ILE A 599 -23.82 -27.89 7.28
N GLY A 600 -22.54 -28.20 7.40
CA GLY A 600 -22.03 -29.55 7.21
C GLY A 600 -22.53 -30.57 8.25
N SER A 601 -22.75 -30.12 9.50
CA SER A 601 -23.22 -31.00 10.57
C SER A 601 -24.73 -31.31 10.52
N ARG A 602 -25.53 -30.59 9.74
CA ARG A 602 -26.99 -30.76 9.62
C ARG A 602 -27.39 -31.78 8.55
N HIS A 603 -26.51 -32.25 7.70
CA HIS A 603 -26.87 -33.27 6.69
C HIS A 603 -27.23 -34.60 7.35
N PRO A 604 -28.33 -35.24 6.91
CA PRO A 604 -28.81 -36.50 7.49
C PRO A 604 -27.80 -37.63 7.20
N THR A 605 -27.39 -38.30 8.27
CA THR A 605 -26.37 -39.40 8.23
C THR A 605 -26.79 -40.55 7.32
N ALA A 606 -28.11 -40.86 7.24
CA ALA A 606 -28.64 -41.91 6.40
C ALA A 606 -28.39 -41.68 4.90
N GLN A 607 -28.51 -40.45 4.41
CA GLN A 607 -28.25 -40.13 3.00
C GLN A 607 -26.78 -40.22 2.62
N ILE A 608 -25.87 -39.91 3.56
CA ILE A 608 -24.43 -39.99 3.33
C ILE A 608 -23.98 -41.46 3.24
N LEU A 609 -24.54 -42.34 4.08
CA LEU A 609 -24.22 -43.76 4.09
C LEU A 609 -24.90 -44.53 2.95
N GLN A 610 -26.10 -44.14 2.53
CA GLN A 610 -26.82 -44.75 1.38
C GLN A 610 -26.17 -44.42 0.03
N ALA A 611 -25.55 -43.22 -0.13
CA ALA A 611 -24.89 -42.85 -1.36
C ALA A 611 -23.62 -43.68 -1.67
N GLU A 612 -23.12 -44.47 -0.74
CA GLU A 612 -22.04 -45.45 -0.95
C GLU A 612 -22.53 -46.84 -1.41
N LEU A 613 -23.80 -47.15 -1.17
CA LEU A 613 -24.39 -48.45 -1.50
C LEU A 613 -25.02 -48.45 -2.92
N SER A 614 -25.12 -47.27 -3.56
CA SER A 614 -25.58 -47.06 -4.93
C SER A 614 -24.40 -46.62 -5.84
#